data_08960c0a10e28b5bc117d60a6ed010a8
#
_entry.id   08960c0a10e28b5bc117d60a6ed010a8
#
_cell.length_a   1.000
_cell.length_b   1.000
_cell.length_c   1.000
_cell.angle_alpha   90.00
_cell.angle_beta   90.00
_cell.angle_gamma   90.00
#
_symmetry.space_group_name_H-M   'P 1'
#
loop_
_entity.id
_entity.type
_entity.pdbx_description
1 polymer ?
#
loop_
_entity_poly.entity_id
_entity_poly.type
_entity_poly.pdbx_seq_one_letter_code
_entity_poly.pdbx_strand_id
1 'polypeptide(L)'
;MISQIVFLILLSFTVYVFYKNAQKIRKNILLGKKYAPKGSKKERLKQMVLIALGQKKMFKKPIPALLHLFVYLGFLLVNIELLEIICDGLFGKHRIFKPFLGDAYHFLINFFEFFAVAVLLVCVVFLLRRNVLQVKRFFGGEMTKWPKLDANLILIFEIVLMFFLLNMNATDTAIQLKAGGSATYYWASALFVPLYENASLDGLHLAERFYWWSHIVGVFVFANYVLYSKHLHIFLAFPNTFFTHILPKGKIENMDAITQEVKLMLDPTACLLYTSPSPRDA
;
A
#
# COMPACT_ATOMS: atom_id res chain seq x y z
N MET A 1 -13.91 20.90 -20.69
CA MET A 1 -13.67 22.00 -19.72
C MET A 1 -14.34 21.77 -18.36
N ILE A 2 -15.65 21.61 -18.26
CA ILE A 2 -16.34 21.42 -16.96
C ILE A 2 -15.79 20.17 -16.21
N SER A 3 -15.67 19.03 -16.89
CA SER A 3 -15.11 17.78 -16.33
C SER A 3 -13.71 17.96 -15.75
N GLN A 4 -12.84 18.70 -16.44
CA GLN A 4 -11.48 18.98 -15.97
C GLN A 4 -11.47 19.86 -14.71
N ILE A 5 -12.35 20.87 -14.66
CA ILE A 5 -12.49 21.74 -13.48
C ILE A 5 -12.96 20.92 -12.28
N VAL A 6 -13.98 20.07 -12.46
CA VAL A 6 -14.47 19.17 -11.41
C VAL A 6 -13.37 18.23 -10.94
N PHE A 7 -12.61 17.64 -11.88
CA PHE A 7 -11.48 16.78 -11.56
C PHE A 7 -10.42 17.50 -10.74
N LEU A 8 -10.02 18.71 -11.16
CA LEU A 8 -9.02 19.53 -10.46
C LEU A 8 -9.46 19.88 -9.04
N ILE A 9 -10.74 20.23 -8.86
CA ILE A 9 -11.31 20.50 -7.53
C ILE A 9 -11.23 19.26 -6.64
N LEU A 10 -11.67 18.10 -7.15
CA LEU A 10 -11.64 16.83 -6.42
C LEU A 10 -10.21 16.41 -6.07
N LEU A 11 -9.28 16.49 -7.01
CA LEU A 11 -7.87 16.19 -6.78
C LEU A 11 -7.27 17.13 -5.71
N SER A 12 -7.50 18.45 -5.84
CA SER A 12 -6.99 19.44 -4.87
C SER A 12 -7.56 19.20 -3.48
N PHE A 13 -8.85 18.91 -3.37
CA PHE A 13 -9.50 18.54 -2.10
C PHE A 13 -8.89 17.28 -1.50
N THR A 14 -8.72 16.23 -2.32
CA THR A 14 -8.10 14.96 -1.91
C THR A 14 -6.69 15.17 -1.36
N VAL A 15 -5.86 15.92 -2.09
CA VAL A 15 -4.48 16.23 -1.67
C VAL A 15 -4.47 17.05 -0.39
N TYR A 16 -5.35 18.04 -0.27
CA TYR A 16 -5.46 18.85 0.96
C TYR A 16 -5.81 18.02 2.18
N VAL A 17 -6.84 17.15 2.08
CA VAL A 17 -7.27 16.27 3.19
C VAL A 17 -6.16 15.29 3.55
N PHE A 18 -5.53 14.68 2.53
CA PHE A 18 -4.40 13.76 2.73
C PHE A 18 -3.25 14.45 3.46
N TYR A 19 -2.84 15.62 2.98
CA TYR A 19 -1.76 16.40 3.59
C TYR A 19 -2.05 16.76 5.05
N LYS A 20 -3.26 17.27 5.34
CA LYS A 20 -3.68 17.62 6.70
C LYS A 20 -3.58 16.44 7.66
N ASN A 21 -4.06 15.27 7.23
CA ASN A 21 -4.03 14.06 8.05
C ASN A 21 -2.62 13.47 8.20
N ALA A 22 -1.84 13.47 7.13
CA ALA A 22 -0.43 13.05 7.17
C ALA A 22 0.40 13.94 8.12
N GLN A 23 0.15 15.25 8.12
CA GLN A 23 0.79 16.17 9.06
C GLN A 23 0.42 15.87 10.53
N LYS A 24 -0.81 15.46 10.81
CA LYS A 24 -1.22 15.04 12.15
C LYS A 24 -0.43 13.79 12.59
N ILE A 25 -0.32 12.79 11.72
CA ILE A 25 0.48 11.59 11.99
C ILE A 25 1.94 11.96 12.24
N ARG A 26 2.52 12.79 11.37
CA ARG A 26 3.90 13.27 11.52
C ARG A 26 4.12 14.01 12.84
N LYS A 27 3.21 14.91 13.24
CA LYS A 27 3.28 15.61 14.54
C LYS A 27 3.27 14.62 15.70
N ASN A 28 2.40 13.61 15.67
CA ASN A 28 2.32 12.60 16.72
C ASN A 28 3.61 11.77 16.85
N ILE A 29 4.23 11.41 15.71
CA ILE A 29 5.52 10.70 15.70
C ILE A 29 6.63 11.58 16.30
N LEU A 30 6.62 12.88 16.03
CA LEU A 30 7.63 13.83 16.50
C LEU A 30 7.47 14.25 17.98
N LEU A 31 6.38 13.84 18.67
CA LEU A 31 6.23 14.03 20.12
C LEU A 31 7.22 13.18 20.93
N GLY A 32 7.75 12.10 20.34
CA GLY A 32 8.72 11.24 20.99
C GLY A 32 10.09 11.92 21.20
N LYS A 33 10.88 11.36 22.13
CA LYS A 33 12.27 11.80 22.33
C LYS A 33 13.07 11.60 21.06
N LYS A 34 14.02 12.53 20.79
CA LYS A 34 14.96 12.38 19.68
C LYS A 34 15.77 11.10 19.88
N TYR A 35 15.68 10.20 18.92
CA TYR A 35 16.42 8.95 18.89
C TYR A 35 17.49 9.01 17.81
N ALA A 36 18.75 8.86 18.24
CA ALA A 36 19.88 8.70 17.32
C ALA A 36 20.13 7.19 17.12
N PRO A 37 19.78 6.65 15.97
CA PRO A 37 19.91 5.22 15.74
C PRO A 37 21.41 4.83 15.65
N LYS A 38 21.79 3.75 16.33
CA LYS A 38 23.16 3.18 16.26
C LYS A 38 23.39 2.47 14.90
N GLY A 39 24.62 2.50 14.39
CA GLY A 39 25.03 1.89 13.12
C GLY A 39 25.05 2.85 11.93
N SER A 40 25.66 2.40 10.84
CA SER A 40 25.86 3.21 9.65
C SER A 40 24.57 3.45 8.85
N LYS A 41 24.45 4.60 8.20
CA LYS A 41 23.33 4.90 7.30
C LYS A 41 23.20 3.87 6.16
N LYS A 42 24.34 3.33 5.68
CA LYS A 42 24.38 2.31 4.62
C LYS A 42 23.73 1.00 5.07
N GLU A 43 24.02 0.54 6.28
CA GLU A 43 23.43 -0.68 6.86
C GLU A 43 21.93 -0.51 7.04
N ARG A 44 21.46 0.65 7.50
CA ARG A 44 20.05 0.98 7.66
C ARG A 44 19.31 1.01 6.35
N LEU A 45 19.90 1.64 5.32
CA LEU A 45 19.34 1.66 3.97
C LEU A 45 19.25 0.24 3.40
N LYS A 46 20.32 -0.57 3.55
CA LYS A 46 20.32 -1.98 3.16
C LYS A 46 19.19 -2.75 3.85
N GLN A 47 19.00 -2.55 5.15
CA GLN A 47 17.95 -3.21 5.90
C GLN A 47 16.56 -2.76 5.46
N MET A 48 16.35 -1.47 5.23
CA MET A 48 15.10 -0.94 4.70
C MET A 48 14.78 -1.56 3.32
N VAL A 49 15.74 -1.57 2.40
CA VAL A 49 15.56 -2.18 1.07
C VAL A 49 15.24 -3.67 1.19
N LEU A 50 15.98 -4.43 1.98
CA LEU A 50 15.76 -5.88 2.11
C LEU A 50 14.42 -6.24 2.80
N ILE A 51 13.97 -5.43 3.77
CA ILE A 51 12.79 -5.76 4.57
C ILE A 51 11.54 -5.08 4.00
N ALA A 52 11.58 -3.77 3.71
CA ALA A 52 10.42 -3.04 3.22
C ALA A 52 10.14 -3.31 1.73
N LEU A 53 11.16 -3.20 0.87
CA LEU A 53 11.00 -3.50 -0.57
C LEU A 53 11.11 -4.99 -0.87
N GLY A 54 12.16 -5.65 -0.39
CA GLY A 54 12.45 -7.07 -0.67
C GLY A 54 11.58 -8.06 0.13
N GLN A 55 10.72 -7.59 1.04
CA GLN A 55 9.75 -8.40 1.81
C GLN A 55 10.37 -9.64 2.51
N LYS A 56 11.71 -9.64 2.78
CA LYS A 56 12.48 -10.79 3.28
C LYS A 56 11.84 -11.51 4.48
N LYS A 57 11.22 -10.75 5.40
CA LYS A 57 10.60 -11.34 6.60
C LYS A 57 9.31 -12.10 6.31
N MET A 58 8.60 -11.77 5.22
CA MET A 58 7.34 -12.42 4.86
C MET A 58 7.53 -13.82 4.31
N PHE A 59 8.62 -14.07 3.58
CA PHE A 59 8.91 -15.36 2.95
C PHE A 59 9.15 -16.52 3.92
N LYS A 60 9.13 -16.27 5.24
CA LYS A 60 9.09 -17.35 6.24
C LYS A 60 7.82 -18.19 6.17
N LYS A 61 6.73 -17.67 5.58
CA LYS A 61 5.47 -18.37 5.32
C LYS A 61 5.14 -18.26 3.83
N PRO A 62 5.52 -19.22 2.98
CA PRO A 62 5.55 -19.04 1.52
C PRO A 62 4.17 -18.72 0.91
N ILE A 63 3.10 -19.43 1.29
CA ILE A 63 1.77 -19.23 0.70
C ILE A 63 1.23 -17.80 0.98
N PRO A 64 1.13 -17.32 2.24
CA PRO A 64 0.72 -15.94 2.49
C PRO A 64 1.66 -14.91 1.90
N ALA A 65 2.96 -15.22 1.82
CA ALA A 65 3.95 -14.32 1.25
C ALA A 65 3.75 -14.15 -0.26
N LEU A 66 3.52 -15.24 -0.98
CA LEU A 66 3.27 -15.22 -2.41
C LEU A 66 1.98 -14.43 -2.74
N LEU A 67 0.90 -14.71 -2.02
CA LEU A 67 -0.35 -13.97 -2.19
C LEU A 67 -0.15 -12.47 -1.93
N HIS A 68 0.53 -12.11 -0.85
CA HIS A 68 0.80 -10.70 -0.56
C HIS A 68 1.77 -10.07 -1.58
N LEU A 69 2.69 -10.84 -2.15
CA LEU A 69 3.59 -10.36 -3.19
C LEU A 69 2.82 -9.89 -4.43
N PHE A 70 1.78 -10.63 -4.86
CA PHE A 70 0.91 -10.20 -5.97
C PHE A 70 0.19 -8.89 -5.67
N VAL A 71 -0.36 -8.73 -4.45
CA VAL A 71 -0.98 -7.47 -4.04
C VAL A 71 0.06 -6.34 -3.99
N TYR A 72 1.24 -6.60 -3.46
CA TYR A 72 2.32 -5.62 -3.36
C TYR A 72 2.81 -5.15 -4.74
N LEU A 73 3.12 -6.09 -5.64
CA LEU A 73 3.55 -5.77 -7.00
C LEU A 73 2.42 -5.12 -7.80
N GLY A 74 1.19 -5.65 -7.67
CA GLY A 74 0.01 -5.05 -8.30
C GLY A 74 -0.19 -3.61 -7.87
N PHE A 75 -0.12 -3.33 -6.57
CA PHE A 75 -0.20 -1.97 -6.05
C PHE A 75 0.87 -1.05 -6.64
N LEU A 76 2.12 -1.47 -6.76
CA LEU A 76 3.19 -0.65 -7.34
C LEU A 76 2.98 -0.39 -8.82
N LEU A 77 2.59 -1.43 -9.58
CA LEU A 77 2.50 -1.37 -11.05
C LEU A 77 1.24 -0.68 -11.54
N VAL A 78 0.08 -0.98 -10.93
CA VAL A 78 -1.19 -0.33 -11.29
C VAL A 78 -1.17 1.17 -10.95
N ASN A 79 -0.37 1.60 -9.97
CA ASN A 79 -0.18 3.03 -9.72
C ASN A 79 0.50 3.79 -10.90
N ILE A 80 1.18 3.09 -11.82
CA ILE A 80 1.70 3.72 -13.04
C ILE A 80 0.53 4.06 -13.98
N GLU A 81 -0.44 3.15 -14.13
CA GLU A 81 -1.68 3.42 -14.88
C GLU A 81 -2.51 4.53 -14.21
N LEU A 82 -2.54 4.56 -12.89
CA LEU A 82 -3.17 5.65 -12.13
C LEU A 82 -2.57 7.01 -12.48
N LEU A 83 -1.26 7.11 -12.69
CA LEU A 83 -0.63 8.36 -13.15
C LEU A 83 -1.15 8.77 -14.52
N GLU A 84 -1.36 7.84 -15.44
CA GLU A 84 -1.99 8.13 -16.73
C GLU A 84 -3.40 8.67 -16.54
N ILE A 85 -4.23 8.01 -15.73
CA ILE A 85 -5.61 8.44 -15.44
C ILE A 85 -5.64 9.85 -14.84
N ILE A 86 -4.71 10.17 -13.95
CA ILE A 86 -4.60 11.53 -13.37
C ILE A 86 -4.22 12.55 -14.46
N CYS A 87 -3.26 12.23 -15.32
CA CYS A 87 -2.89 13.09 -16.43
C CYS A 87 -4.06 13.28 -17.42
N ASP A 88 -4.79 12.22 -17.75
CA ASP A 88 -5.98 12.26 -18.59
C ASP A 88 -7.06 13.19 -18.02
N GLY A 89 -7.30 13.09 -16.71
CA GLY A 89 -8.24 13.95 -16.00
C GLY A 89 -7.84 15.44 -16.00
N LEU A 90 -6.55 15.73 -15.81
CA LEU A 90 -6.02 17.09 -15.80
C LEU A 90 -6.04 17.74 -17.21
N PHE A 91 -5.58 17.00 -18.21
CA PHE A 91 -5.43 17.53 -19.57
C PHE A 91 -6.67 17.31 -20.44
N GLY A 92 -7.67 16.56 -19.97
CA GLY A 92 -8.90 16.25 -20.72
C GLY A 92 -8.61 15.38 -21.95
N LYS A 93 -7.58 14.57 -21.89
CA LYS A 93 -7.19 13.62 -22.94
C LYS A 93 -7.65 12.21 -22.57
N HIS A 94 -7.58 11.30 -23.52
CA HIS A 94 -7.85 9.88 -23.29
C HIS A 94 -6.60 9.10 -23.67
N ARG A 95 -6.05 8.32 -22.73
CA ARG A 95 -4.83 7.50 -22.89
C ARG A 95 -3.64 8.31 -23.39
N ILE A 96 -3.25 9.31 -22.59
CA ILE A 96 -2.22 10.29 -22.95
C ILE A 96 -0.86 9.63 -23.26
N PHE A 97 -0.55 8.46 -22.69
CA PHE A 97 0.72 7.76 -22.94
C PHE A 97 0.72 6.94 -24.22
N LYS A 98 -0.46 6.58 -24.77
CA LYS A 98 -0.57 5.75 -25.99
C LYS A 98 0.21 6.31 -27.19
N PRO A 99 0.12 7.62 -27.54
CA PRO A 99 0.88 8.18 -28.65
C PRO A 99 2.41 8.13 -28.49
N PHE A 100 2.90 8.14 -27.25
CA PHE A 100 4.34 8.13 -26.95
C PHE A 100 4.92 6.71 -26.95
N LEU A 101 4.13 5.72 -26.51
CA LEU A 101 4.58 4.34 -26.33
C LEU A 101 4.26 3.44 -27.53
N GLY A 102 3.35 3.85 -28.44
CA GLY A 102 2.98 3.05 -29.61
C GLY A 102 2.57 1.62 -29.23
N ASP A 103 3.16 0.61 -29.88
CA ASP A 103 2.83 -0.80 -29.62
C ASP A 103 3.20 -1.28 -28.21
N ALA A 104 4.21 -0.67 -27.59
CA ALA A 104 4.58 -0.99 -26.21
C ALA A 104 3.48 -0.63 -25.20
N TYR A 105 2.60 0.32 -25.54
CA TYR A 105 1.45 0.67 -24.72
C TYR A 105 0.48 -0.51 -24.54
N HIS A 106 0.22 -1.24 -25.64
CA HIS A 106 -0.66 -2.42 -25.59
C HIS A 106 -0.10 -3.50 -24.65
N PHE A 107 1.20 -3.77 -24.73
CA PHE A 107 1.86 -4.70 -23.80
C PHE A 107 1.76 -4.22 -22.36
N LEU A 108 1.98 -2.93 -22.10
CA LEU A 108 1.96 -2.34 -20.77
C LEU A 108 0.58 -2.46 -20.11
N ILE A 109 -0.50 -2.13 -20.83
CA ILE A 109 -1.87 -2.25 -20.30
C ILE A 109 -2.23 -3.72 -20.03
N ASN A 110 -1.88 -4.65 -20.95
CA ASN A 110 -2.10 -6.09 -20.70
C ASN A 110 -1.34 -6.57 -19.46
N PHE A 111 -0.15 -6.05 -19.22
CA PHE A 111 0.63 -6.36 -18.03
C PHE A 111 -0.04 -5.81 -16.74
N PHE A 112 -0.60 -4.61 -16.80
CA PHE A 112 -1.37 -4.07 -15.67
C PHE A 112 -2.65 -4.85 -15.43
N GLU A 113 -3.39 -5.25 -16.47
CA GLU A 113 -4.57 -6.09 -16.33
C GLU A 113 -4.26 -7.45 -15.68
N PHE A 114 -3.11 -8.05 -16.01
CA PHE A 114 -2.67 -9.27 -15.32
C PHE A 114 -2.58 -9.05 -13.81
N PHE A 115 -1.95 -7.95 -13.39
CA PHE A 115 -1.87 -7.64 -11.95
C PHE A 115 -3.22 -7.23 -11.36
N ALA A 116 -4.06 -6.53 -12.08
CA ALA A 116 -5.41 -6.18 -11.63
C ALA A 116 -6.24 -7.44 -11.32
N VAL A 117 -6.22 -8.43 -12.21
CA VAL A 117 -6.89 -9.72 -11.97
C VAL A 117 -6.24 -10.50 -10.82
N ALA A 118 -4.90 -10.52 -10.76
CA ALA A 118 -4.19 -11.19 -9.68
C ALA A 118 -4.54 -10.58 -8.31
N VAL A 119 -4.57 -9.25 -8.20
CA VAL A 119 -4.98 -8.52 -6.99
C VAL A 119 -6.44 -8.85 -6.64
N LEU A 120 -7.35 -8.79 -7.60
CA LEU A 120 -8.76 -9.13 -7.40
C LEU A 120 -8.91 -10.54 -6.83
N LEU A 121 -8.31 -11.53 -7.46
CA LEU A 121 -8.38 -12.94 -7.02
C LEU A 121 -7.77 -13.13 -5.63
N VAL A 122 -6.62 -12.53 -5.37
CA VAL A 122 -5.95 -12.63 -4.06
C VAL A 122 -6.77 -11.95 -2.96
N CYS A 123 -7.39 -10.80 -3.23
CA CYS A 123 -8.27 -10.14 -2.28
C CYS A 123 -9.50 -10.99 -1.95
N VAL A 124 -10.09 -11.67 -2.95
CA VAL A 124 -11.17 -12.64 -2.74
C VAL A 124 -10.69 -13.81 -1.86
N VAL A 125 -9.52 -14.38 -2.16
CA VAL A 125 -8.93 -15.46 -1.34
C VAL A 125 -8.69 -14.99 0.09
N PHE A 126 -8.21 -13.77 0.31
CA PHE A 126 -8.04 -13.24 1.66
C PHE A 126 -9.36 -13.02 2.39
N LEU A 127 -10.41 -12.56 1.71
CA LEU A 127 -11.76 -12.44 2.29
C LEU A 127 -12.31 -13.82 2.69
N LEU A 128 -12.18 -14.83 1.81
CA LEU A 128 -12.59 -16.20 2.11
C LEU A 128 -11.83 -16.79 3.29
N ARG A 129 -10.50 -16.66 3.32
CA ARG A 129 -9.67 -17.12 4.44
C ARG A 129 -10.05 -16.48 5.76
N ARG A 130 -10.51 -15.24 5.71
CA ARG A 130 -10.79 -14.44 6.88
C ARG A 130 -12.20 -14.68 7.43
N ASN A 131 -13.19 -14.74 6.55
CA ASN A 131 -14.60 -14.76 6.95
C ASN A 131 -15.22 -16.17 6.87
N VAL A 132 -14.77 -17.01 5.93
CA VAL A 132 -15.30 -18.37 5.72
C VAL A 132 -14.44 -19.42 6.43
N LEU A 133 -13.14 -19.47 6.12
CA LEU A 133 -12.23 -20.46 6.71
C LEU A 133 -11.85 -20.15 8.16
N GLN A 134 -12.13 -18.97 8.64
CA GLN A 134 -11.98 -18.53 10.04
C GLN A 134 -10.65 -18.95 10.68
N VAL A 135 -9.54 -18.67 9.99
CA VAL A 135 -8.20 -19.04 10.47
C VAL A 135 -7.98 -18.46 11.88
N LYS A 136 -7.69 -19.32 12.86
CA LYS A 136 -7.55 -19.00 14.31
C LYS A 136 -6.77 -17.73 14.61
N ARG A 137 -5.75 -17.40 13.80
CA ARG A 137 -4.94 -16.20 13.95
C ARG A 137 -5.74 -14.88 13.87
N PHE A 138 -6.89 -14.89 13.20
CA PHE A 138 -7.73 -13.69 13.02
C PHE A 138 -8.80 -13.52 14.09
N PHE A 139 -8.84 -14.42 15.10
CA PHE A 139 -9.82 -14.43 16.18
C PHE A 139 -9.19 -14.23 17.57
N GLY A 140 -7.93 -13.76 17.65
CA GLY A 140 -7.31 -13.37 18.92
C GLY A 140 -8.01 -12.17 19.55
N GLY A 141 -7.94 -12.04 20.89
CA GLY A 141 -8.60 -10.96 21.65
C GLY A 141 -8.27 -9.53 21.20
N GLU A 142 -7.12 -9.34 20.53
CA GLU A 142 -6.70 -8.05 19.95
C GLU A 142 -7.40 -7.72 18.61
N MET A 143 -8.06 -8.70 17.99
CA MET A 143 -8.78 -8.56 16.73
C MET A 143 -10.27 -8.26 16.97
N THR A 144 -10.54 -7.22 17.76
CA THR A 144 -11.88 -6.71 18.06
C THR A 144 -12.57 -6.11 16.82
N LYS A 145 -13.78 -5.58 16.98
CA LYS A 145 -14.69 -5.16 15.91
C LYS A 145 -14.02 -4.34 14.80
N TRP A 146 -13.35 -3.23 15.16
CA TRP A 146 -12.78 -2.30 14.18
C TRP A 146 -11.64 -2.90 13.33
N PRO A 147 -10.59 -3.53 13.91
CA PRO A 147 -9.52 -4.10 13.12
C PRO A 147 -9.96 -5.22 12.16
N LYS A 148 -11.06 -5.91 12.47
CA LYS A 148 -11.65 -6.91 11.57
C LYS A 148 -12.39 -6.25 10.41
N LEU A 149 -13.19 -5.22 10.71
CA LEU A 149 -13.93 -4.44 9.71
C LEU A 149 -12.99 -3.71 8.76
N ASP A 150 -12.00 -2.99 9.28
CA ASP A 150 -10.98 -2.27 8.52
C ASP A 150 -10.31 -3.15 7.47
N ALA A 151 -9.85 -4.34 7.87
CA ALA A 151 -9.19 -5.24 6.92
C ALA A 151 -10.15 -5.81 5.85
N ASN A 152 -11.44 -5.99 6.16
CA ASN A 152 -12.43 -6.40 5.16
C ASN A 152 -12.75 -5.23 4.21
N LEU A 153 -12.87 -4.01 4.72
CA LEU A 153 -13.11 -2.81 3.91
C LEU A 153 -11.98 -2.60 2.89
N ILE A 154 -10.72 -2.74 3.31
CA ILE A 154 -9.58 -2.63 2.41
C ILE A 154 -9.69 -3.63 1.25
N LEU A 155 -9.95 -4.92 1.56
CA LEU A 155 -10.06 -5.95 0.53
C LEU A 155 -11.25 -5.71 -0.42
N ILE A 156 -12.38 -5.22 0.11
CA ILE A 156 -13.56 -4.89 -0.68
C ILE A 156 -13.25 -3.69 -1.58
N PHE A 157 -12.59 -2.65 -1.07
CA PHE A 157 -12.18 -1.50 -1.87
C PHE A 157 -11.32 -1.92 -3.06
N GLU A 158 -10.28 -2.75 -2.83
CA GLU A 158 -9.41 -3.24 -3.89
C GLU A 158 -10.19 -4.02 -4.95
N ILE A 159 -11.11 -4.92 -4.55
CA ILE A 159 -11.95 -5.68 -5.48
C ILE A 159 -12.80 -4.74 -6.33
N VAL A 160 -13.44 -3.75 -5.71
CA VAL A 160 -14.30 -2.78 -6.42
C VAL A 160 -13.50 -1.91 -7.37
N LEU A 161 -12.31 -1.45 -6.96
CA LEU A 161 -11.44 -0.65 -7.82
C LEU A 161 -10.96 -1.45 -9.03
N MET A 162 -10.52 -2.70 -8.84
CA MET A 162 -10.11 -3.56 -9.95
C MET A 162 -11.29 -3.89 -10.88
N PHE A 163 -12.49 -4.09 -10.34
CA PHE A 163 -13.69 -4.28 -11.13
C PHE A 163 -13.98 -3.06 -12.02
N PHE A 164 -13.91 -1.85 -11.49
CA PHE A 164 -14.11 -0.63 -12.27
C PHE A 164 -13.05 -0.45 -13.34
N LEU A 165 -11.79 -0.73 -13.03
CA LEU A 165 -10.68 -0.65 -14.00
C LEU A 165 -10.90 -1.59 -15.18
N LEU A 166 -11.21 -2.86 -14.94
CA LEU A 166 -11.42 -3.85 -16.00
C LEU A 166 -12.65 -3.52 -16.86
N ASN A 167 -13.73 -3.02 -16.25
CA ASN A 167 -14.93 -2.63 -17.00
C ASN A 167 -14.71 -1.32 -17.78
N MET A 168 -13.89 -0.40 -17.29
CA MET A 168 -13.49 0.78 -18.05
C MET A 168 -12.76 0.37 -19.34
N ASN A 169 -11.81 -0.55 -19.27
CA ASN A 169 -11.10 -1.07 -20.44
C ASN A 169 -12.02 -1.84 -21.38
N ALA A 170 -12.95 -2.63 -20.83
CA ALA A 170 -13.92 -3.39 -21.64
C ALA A 170 -14.88 -2.48 -22.43
N THR A 171 -15.40 -1.43 -21.78
CA THR A 171 -16.29 -0.45 -22.42
C THR A 171 -15.56 0.37 -23.49
N ASP A 172 -14.29 0.75 -23.25
CA ASP A 172 -13.44 1.41 -24.24
C ASP A 172 -13.24 0.52 -25.50
N THR A 173 -12.95 -0.77 -25.31
CA THR A 173 -12.87 -1.75 -26.40
C THR A 173 -14.20 -1.86 -27.15
N ALA A 174 -15.33 -1.94 -26.47
CA ALA A 174 -16.65 -2.01 -27.06
C ALA A 174 -17.00 -0.76 -27.90
N ILE A 175 -16.61 0.43 -27.45
CA ILE A 175 -16.74 1.69 -28.19
C ILE A 175 -15.94 1.62 -29.49
N GLN A 176 -14.67 1.19 -29.44
CA GLN A 176 -13.80 1.08 -30.62
C GLN A 176 -14.39 0.12 -31.66
N LEU A 177 -14.94 -1.04 -31.22
CA LEU A 177 -15.59 -2.01 -32.11
C LEU A 177 -16.83 -1.41 -32.81
N LYS A 178 -17.70 -0.71 -32.08
CA LYS A 178 -18.91 -0.10 -32.63
C LYS A 178 -18.64 1.10 -33.54
N ALA A 179 -17.56 1.80 -33.31
CA ALA A 179 -17.11 2.90 -34.16
C ALA A 179 -16.47 2.43 -35.46
N GLY A 180 -16.39 1.12 -35.74
CA GLY A 180 -15.81 0.56 -36.97
C GLY A 180 -14.27 0.65 -37.02
N GLY A 181 -13.64 0.91 -35.88
CA GLY A 181 -12.18 0.97 -35.76
C GLY A 181 -11.55 -0.40 -35.47
N SER A 182 -10.22 -0.47 -35.57
CA SER A 182 -9.46 -1.60 -35.01
C SER A 182 -9.50 -1.54 -33.52
N ALA A 183 -10.24 -2.47 -32.88
CA ALA A 183 -10.34 -2.51 -31.45
C ALA A 183 -9.05 -3.03 -30.81
N THR A 184 -8.65 -2.37 -29.72
CA THR A 184 -7.55 -2.85 -28.88
C THR A 184 -8.13 -3.82 -27.86
N TYR A 185 -7.86 -5.11 -28.03
CA TYR A 185 -8.27 -6.12 -27.05
C TYR A 185 -7.21 -6.28 -25.98
N TYR A 186 -7.66 -6.22 -24.74
CA TYR A 186 -6.87 -6.58 -23.59
C TYR A 186 -7.36 -7.92 -23.05
N TRP A 187 -6.45 -8.78 -22.62
CA TRP A 187 -6.75 -10.19 -22.35
C TRP A 187 -7.80 -10.40 -21.25
N ALA A 188 -7.82 -9.59 -20.20
CA ALA A 188 -8.73 -9.76 -19.08
C ALA A 188 -10.05 -9.02 -19.30
N SER A 189 -10.00 -7.75 -19.71
CA SER A 189 -11.20 -6.96 -19.96
C SER A 189 -11.98 -7.45 -21.17
N ALA A 190 -11.35 -8.17 -22.13
CA ALA A 190 -12.04 -8.84 -23.23
C ALA A 190 -13.14 -9.80 -22.75
N LEU A 191 -13.01 -10.39 -21.57
CA LEU A 191 -14.04 -11.26 -20.98
C LEU A 191 -15.34 -10.50 -20.64
N PHE A 192 -15.26 -9.20 -20.43
CA PHE A 192 -16.41 -8.35 -20.11
C PHE A 192 -17.03 -7.68 -21.34
N VAL A 193 -16.33 -7.63 -22.48
CA VAL A 193 -16.83 -7.01 -23.72
C VAL A 193 -18.20 -7.55 -24.17
N PRO A 194 -18.49 -8.88 -24.10
CA PRO A 194 -19.79 -9.42 -24.48
C PRO A 194 -20.96 -8.84 -23.68
N LEU A 195 -20.74 -8.37 -22.45
CA LEU A 195 -21.78 -7.75 -21.63
C LEU A 195 -22.29 -6.44 -22.25
N TYR A 196 -21.50 -5.83 -23.12
CA TYR A 196 -21.74 -4.53 -23.74
C TYR A 196 -22.16 -4.59 -25.22
N GLU A 197 -22.26 -5.78 -25.84
CA GLU A 197 -22.56 -5.95 -27.26
C GLU A 197 -23.89 -5.29 -27.67
N ASN A 198 -24.92 -5.39 -26.83
CA ASN A 198 -26.24 -4.86 -27.11
C ASN A 198 -26.44 -3.40 -26.69
N ALA A 199 -25.43 -2.78 -26.02
CA ALA A 199 -25.55 -1.40 -25.57
C ALA A 199 -25.44 -0.42 -26.75
N SER A 200 -26.15 0.70 -26.73
CA SER A 200 -25.99 1.78 -27.70
C SER A 200 -24.63 2.46 -27.56
N LEU A 201 -24.17 3.14 -28.61
CA LEU A 201 -22.90 3.86 -28.54
C LEU A 201 -22.89 4.93 -27.44
N ASP A 202 -23.97 5.68 -27.29
CA ASP A 202 -24.15 6.67 -26.20
C ASP A 202 -24.16 6.01 -24.82
N GLY A 203 -24.81 4.84 -24.71
CA GLY A 203 -24.79 4.05 -23.49
C GLY A 203 -23.39 3.56 -23.11
N LEU A 204 -22.57 3.17 -24.10
CA LEU A 204 -21.18 2.77 -23.88
C LEU A 204 -20.32 3.95 -23.41
N HIS A 205 -20.46 5.13 -24.02
CA HIS A 205 -19.75 6.33 -23.57
C HIS A 205 -20.15 6.72 -22.13
N LEU A 206 -21.43 6.59 -21.80
CA LEU A 206 -21.89 6.84 -20.42
C LEU A 206 -21.29 5.84 -19.43
N ALA A 207 -21.28 4.55 -19.79
CA ALA A 207 -20.74 3.49 -18.97
C ALA A 207 -19.21 3.66 -18.75
N GLU A 208 -18.48 3.96 -19.83
CA GLU A 208 -17.03 4.21 -19.75
C GLU A 208 -16.73 5.39 -18.82
N ARG A 209 -17.45 6.52 -18.97
CA ARG A 209 -17.31 7.68 -18.07
C ARG A 209 -17.70 7.33 -16.63
N PHE A 210 -18.77 6.54 -16.43
CA PHE A 210 -19.17 6.07 -15.10
C PHE A 210 -18.04 5.26 -14.43
N TYR A 211 -17.45 4.27 -15.13
CA TYR A 211 -16.38 3.46 -14.58
C TYR A 211 -15.11 4.27 -14.34
N TRP A 212 -14.77 5.16 -15.24
CA TRP A 212 -13.62 6.06 -15.08
C TRP A 212 -13.74 6.94 -13.84
N TRP A 213 -14.90 7.62 -13.69
CA TRP A 213 -15.14 8.47 -12.51
C TRP A 213 -15.25 7.66 -11.23
N SER A 214 -15.89 6.51 -11.25
CA SER A 214 -16.03 5.64 -10.07
C SER A 214 -14.69 5.11 -9.62
N HIS A 215 -13.81 4.72 -10.56
CA HIS A 215 -12.47 4.26 -10.26
C HIS A 215 -11.63 5.38 -9.62
N ILE A 216 -11.53 6.55 -10.26
CA ILE A 216 -10.67 7.63 -9.76
C ILE A 216 -11.16 8.24 -8.45
N VAL A 217 -12.47 8.43 -8.28
CA VAL A 217 -13.06 8.90 -7.02
C VAL A 217 -12.84 7.85 -5.92
N GLY A 218 -13.04 6.57 -6.24
CA GLY A 218 -12.73 5.46 -5.35
C GLY A 218 -11.26 5.48 -4.91
N VAL A 219 -10.32 5.65 -5.83
CA VAL A 219 -8.88 5.79 -5.50
C VAL A 219 -8.63 7.00 -4.57
N PHE A 220 -9.24 8.15 -4.82
CA PHE A 220 -9.09 9.33 -3.96
C PHE A 220 -9.63 9.11 -2.54
N VAL A 221 -10.78 8.44 -2.42
CA VAL A 221 -11.35 8.05 -1.12
C VAL A 221 -10.43 7.05 -0.43
N PHE A 222 -9.97 6.03 -1.15
CA PHE A 222 -9.06 5.01 -0.62
C PHE A 222 -7.74 5.58 -0.15
N ALA A 223 -7.11 6.47 -0.92
CA ALA A 223 -5.87 7.14 -0.55
C ALA A 223 -5.99 7.88 0.80
N ASN A 224 -7.11 8.58 1.03
CA ASN A 224 -7.37 9.23 2.31
C ASN A 224 -7.70 8.23 3.43
N TYR A 225 -8.43 7.15 3.11
CA TYR A 225 -8.76 6.10 4.07
C TYR A 225 -7.51 5.37 4.58
N VAL A 226 -6.51 5.15 3.74
CA VAL A 226 -5.24 4.50 4.10
C VAL A 226 -4.60 5.10 5.34
N LEU A 227 -4.69 6.42 5.54
CA LEU A 227 -4.10 7.12 6.69
C LEU A 227 -4.73 6.72 8.04
N TYR A 228 -5.95 6.19 8.03
CA TYR A 228 -6.69 5.74 9.22
C TYR A 228 -6.71 4.22 9.38
N SER A 229 -6.25 3.50 8.38
CA SER A 229 -6.36 2.06 8.26
C SER A 229 -5.04 1.34 8.58
N LYS A 230 -5.11 0.02 8.69
CA LYS A 230 -3.91 -0.83 8.76
C LYS A 230 -3.02 -0.69 7.52
N HIS A 231 -3.56 -0.22 6.40
CA HIS A 231 -2.81 0.02 5.16
C HIS A 231 -1.78 1.15 5.27
N LEU A 232 -1.83 1.96 6.33
CA LEU A 232 -0.79 2.95 6.64
C LEU A 232 0.61 2.30 6.73
N HIS A 233 0.69 0.97 6.95
CA HIS A 233 1.96 0.24 6.94
C HIS A 233 2.72 0.37 5.61
N ILE A 234 2.04 0.61 4.48
CA ILE A 234 2.67 0.82 3.17
C ILE A 234 3.67 1.98 3.25
N PHE A 235 3.28 3.08 3.90
CA PHE A 235 4.14 4.25 4.08
C PHE A 235 5.10 4.09 5.26
N LEU A 236 4.62 3.57 6.40
CA LEU A 236 5.40 3.48 7.63
C LEU A 236 6.41 2.34 7.63
N ALA A 237 6.31 1.35 6.74
CA ALA A 237 7.29 0.29 6.62
C ALA A 237 8.71 0.82 6.36
N PHE A 238 8.85 1.87 5.54
CA PHE A 238 10.13 2.46 5.20
C PHE A 238 10.82 3.12 6.42
N PRO A 239 10.23 4.12 7.07
CA PRO A 239 10.86 4.72 8.25
C PRO A 239 11.00 3.70 9.39
N ASN A 240 10.03 2.82 9.63
CA ASN A 240 10.13 1.83 10.69
C ASN A 240 11.31 0.87 10.50
N THR A 241 11.56 0.41 9.27
CA THR A 241 12.68 -0.49 8.99
C THR A 241 14.02 0.25 8.95
N PHE A 242 14.03 1.53 8.56
CA PHE A 242 15.22 2.36 8.59
C PHE A 242 15.67 2.71 10.02
N PHE A 243 14.74 3.08 10.89
CA PHE A 243 15.02 3.47 12.28
C PHE A 243 15.03 2.30 13.28
N THR A 244 14.81 1.07 12.82
CA THR A 244 14.84 -0.10 13.69
C THR A 244 16.24 -0.39 14.23
N HIS A 245 16.30 -1.11 15.36
CA HIS A 245 17.55 -1.57 15.94
C HIS A 245 18.18 -2.66 15.04
N ILE A 246 19.46 -2.47 14.67
CA ILE A 246 20.17 -3.33 13.71
C ILE A 246 20.82 -4.54 14.39
N LEU A 247 21.17 -4.41 15.67
CA LEU A 247 21.82 -5.47 16.42
C LEU A 247 20.92 -6.71 16.57
N PRO A 248 21.49 -7.91 16.69
CA PRO A 248 20.71 -9.13 16.91
C PRO A 248 19.78 -9.00 18.11
N LYS A 249 18.58 -9.57 18.01
CA LYS A 249 17.67 -9.63 19.15
C LYS A 249 18.31 -10.45 20.26
N GLY A 250 18.25 -9.93 21.49
CA GLY A 250 18.88 -10.57 22.65
C GLY A 250 20.31 -10.10 22.94
N LYS A 251 20.92 -9.25 22.09
CA LYS A 251 22.15 -8.59 22.47
C LYS A 251 21.84 -7.52 23.50
N ILE A 252 22.14 -7.82 24.75
CA ILE A 252 22.08 -6.87 25.87
C ILE A 252 23.33 -6.01 25.80
N GLU A 253 23.19 -4.69 25.82
CA GLU A 253 24.34 -3.78 25.94
C GLU A 253 24.83 -3.82 27.39
N ASN A 254 26.15 -3.95 27.58
CA ASN A 254 26.75 -3.82 28.89
C ASN A 254 26.48 -2.39 29.41
N MET A 255 25.92 -2.28 30.57
CA MET A 255 25.85 -1.02 31.30
C MET A 255 27.22 -0.84 31.97
N ASP A 256 27.96 0.19 31.56
CA ASP A 256 29.31 0.43 32.05
C ASP A 256 29.37 0.54 33.57
N ALA A 257 28.37 1.15 34.20
CA ALA A 257 28.25 1.23 35.66
C ALA A 257 28.17 -0.16 36.30
N ILE A 258 27.31 -1.08 35.79
CA ILE A 258 27.23 -2.46 36.33
C ILE A 258 28.56 -3.23 36.07
N THR A 259 29.14 -3.02 34.90
CA THR A 259 30.43 -3.66 34.57
C THR A 259 31.56 -3.21 35.52
N GLN A 260 31.56 -1.93 35.91
CA GLN A 260 32.53 -1.39 36.89
C GLN A 260 32.24 -1.93 38.29
N GLU A 261 30.99 -1.97 38.73
CA GLU A 261 30.62 -2.55 40.04
C GLU A 261 31.01 -4.04 40.13
N VAL A 262 30.71 -4.84 39.09
CA VAL A 262 31.14 -6.24 39.05
C VAL A 262 32.66 -6.39 39.07
N LYS A 263 33.39 -5.53 38.39
CA LYS A 263 34.88 -5.53 38.45
C LYS A 263 35.36 -5.20 39.85
N LEU A 264 34.75 -4.22 40.53
CA LEU A 264 35.11 -3.87 41.91
C LEU A 264 34.75 -5.03 42.89
N MET A 265 33.61 -5.73 42.65
CA MET A 265 33.29 -6.92 43.44
C MET A 265 34.27 -8.09 43.26
N LEU A 266 34.89 -8.20 42.11
CA LEU A 266 35.87 -9.24 41.81
C LEU A 266 37.30 -8.86 42.23
N ASP A 267 37.53 -7.60 42.63
CA ASP A 267 38.82 -7.15 43.10
C ASP A 267 38.91 -7.33 44.63
N PRO A 268 39.72 -8.26 45.13
CA PRO A 268 39.84 -8.53 46.56
C PRO A 268 40.43 -7.35 47.35
N THR A 269 40.98 -6.37 46.67
CA THR A 269 41.57 -5.17 47.29
C THR A 269 40.59 -4.00 47.34
N ALA A 270 39.46 -4.09 46.64
CA ALA A 270 38.47 -3.02 46.56
C ALA A 270 37.59 -3.03 47.84
N CYS A 271 37.56 -1.91 48.54
CA CYS A 271 36.68 -1.74 49.70
C CYS A 271 35.27 -1.41 49.18
N LEU A 272 34.36 -2.39 49.17
CA LEU A 272 32.96 -2.25 48.69
C LEU A 272 32.06 -1.44 49.65
N LEU A 273 32.52 -1.08 50.86
CA LEU A 273 31.73 -0.42 51.87
C LEU A 273 31.30 1.03 51.53
N TYR A 274 31.90 1.65 50.50
CA TYR A 274 31.65 3.07 50.17
C TYR A 274 31.14 3.32 48.75
N THR A 275 30.81 2.28 47.96
CA THR A 275 30.42 2.43 46.55
C THR A 275 28.91 2.54 46.30
N SER A 276 28.07 2.24 47.28
CA SER A 276 26.63 2.46 47.20
C SER A 276 26.17 3.30 48.34
N PRO A 277 25.69 4.54 48.16
CA PRO A 277 24.98 5.23 49.25
C PRO A 277 23.74 4.39 49.63
N SER A 278 23.68 4.06 50.91
CA SER A 278 22.50 3.38 51.46
C SER A 278 21.25 4.22 51.19
N PRO A 279 20.10 3.61 50.83
CA PRO A 279 18.84 4.34 50.76
C PRO A 279 18.42 5.05 52.07
N ARG A 280 19.17 4.80 53.14
CA ARG A 280 18.98 5.48 54.44
C ARG A 280 19.79 6.77 54.55
N ASP A 281 20.71 7.03 53.62
CA ASP A 281 21.59 8.21 53.62
C ASP A 281 21.14 9.27 52.60
N ALA A 282 19.93 9.07 51.99
CA ALA A 282 19.30 9.99 51.05
C ALA A 282 18.15 10.76 51.72
#